data_88dcff20b3e7a77776acf6314b2227ca
#
_entry.id   88dcff20b3e7a77776acf6314b2227ca
#
_cell.length_a   1.000
_cell.length_b   1.000
_cell.length_c   1.000
_cell.angle_alpha   90.00
_cell.angle_beta   90.00
_cell.angle_gamma   90.00
#
_symmetry.space_group_name_H-M   'P 1'
#
loop_
_entity.id
_entity.type
_entity.pdbx_description
1 polymer ?
#
loop_
_entity_poly.entity_id
_entity_poly.type
_entity_poly.pdbx_seq_one_letter_code
_entity_poly.pdbx_strand_id
1 'polypeptide(L)'
;GTISDLGGPTANMYRLACKDKKIEESCRRLSCVYPGICSNLNTDHSKLISLYRKARAIPGVKKILISSGLRYDLAVRSPEYVKELVTHHVGGLLKIAPEHTETNTLSKMMKPGIGAYDEFKAMFHKYSKEAGKEQYLIPYFIAAHPGTTDEDMVNLALWLKKNDFKLDQVQTF
;
A
#
# COMPACT_ATOMS: atom_id res chain seq x y z
N GLY A 1 -26.37 2.98 2.20
CA GLY A 1 -25.52 3.64 1.21
C GLY A 1 -24.15 2.99 1.10
N THR A 2 -23.35 3.42 0.12
CA THR A 2 -21.95 3.01 -0.06
C THR A 2 -21.03 4.17 0.31
N ILE A 3 -20.00 3.89 1.11
CA ILE A 3 -18.88 4.81 1.34
C ILE A 3 -17.82 4.43 0.31
N SER A 4 -17.54 5.34 -0.63
CA SER A 4 -16.66 5.07 -1.77
C SER A 4 -15.18 5.04 -1.39
N ASP A 5 -14.81 5.70 -0.30
CA ASP A 5 -13.45 5.66 0.25
C ASP A 5 -13.45 6.04 1.73
N LEU A 6 -12.89 5.18 2.56
CA LEU A 6 -12.71 5.42 3.99
C LEU A 6 -11.22 5.39 4.33
N GLY A 7 -10.56 6.54 4.27
CA GLY A 7 -9.18 6.64 4.72
C GLY A 7 -8.31 7.66 4.01
N GLY A 8 -8.40 7.83 2.70
CA GLY A 8 -7.50 8.68 1.93
C GLY A 8 -6.17 8.00 1.55
N PRO A 9 -5.17 8.73 1.01
CA PRO A 9 -4.00 8.19 0.30
C PRO A 9 -3.10 7.22 1.10
N THR A 10 -3.19 7.23 2.41
CA THR A 10 -2.45 6.34 3.30
C THR A 10 -3.39 5.73 4.34
N ALA A 11 -4.48 5.12 3.85
CA ALA A 11 -5.57 4.62 4.68
C ALA A 11 -5.12 3.76 5.87
N ASN A 12 -4.10 2.93 5.68
CA ASN A 12 -3.58 2.06 6.73
C ASN A 12 -2.53 2.70 7.66
N MET A 13 -2.32 4.01 7.56
CA MET A 13 -1.52 4.76 8.55
C MET A 13 -2.34 5.21 9.77
N TYR A 14 -3.62 4.90 9.83
CA TYR A 14 -4.48 5.28 10.94
C TYR A 14 -3.92 4.79 12.29
N ARG A 15 -3.56 5.74 13.15
CA ARG A 15 -2.95 5.53 14.48
C ARG A 15 -1.64 4.72 14.47
N LEU A 16 -0.96 4.65 13.34
CA LEU A 16 0.41 4.16 13.30
C LEU A 16 1.35 5.33 13.62
N ALA A 17 1.89 5.33 14.82
CA ALA A 17 2.78 6.37 15.33
C ALA A 17 3.96 5.71 16.06
N CYS A 18 4.89 6.52 16.54
CA CYS A 18 5.96 6.02 17.41
C CYS A 18 5.36 5.39 18.68
N LYS A 19 5.90 4.25 19.11
CA LYS A 19 5.45 3.55 20.33
C LYS A 19 5.82 4.29 21.60
N ASP A 20 6.89 5.10 21.56
CA ASP A 20 7.43 5.82 22.70
C ASP A 20 7.57 7.31 22.37
N LYS A 21 6.82 8.14 23.09
CA LYS A 21 6.82 9.60 22.91
C LYS A 21 8.17 10.24 23.25
N LYS A 22 8.90 9.73 24.24
CA LYS A 22 10.23 10.28 24.60
C LYS A 22 11.23 10.04 23.49
N ILE A 23 11.16 8.87 22.84
CA ILE A 23 11.98 8.58 21.66
C ILE A 23 11.55 9.47 20.50
N GLU A 24 10.25 9.68 20.28
CA GLU A 24 9.74 10.53 19.21
C GLU A 24 10.23 11.99 19.34
N GLU A 25 10.21 12.56 20.55
CA GLU A 25 10.65 13.93 20.82
C GLU A 25 12.14 14.16 20.51
N SER A 26 12.98 13.14 20.69
CA SER A 26 14.42 13.21 20.42
C SER A 26 14.83 12.63 19.07
N CYS A 27 13.88 12.09 18.31
CA CYS A 27 14.15 11.37 17.08
C CYS A 27 14.60 12.32 15.96
N ARG A 28 15.72 11.99 15.32
CA ARG A 28 16.25 12.72 14.15
C ARG A 28 16.12 11.91 12.85
N ARG A 29 15.38 10.82 12.86
CA ARG A 29 15.17 9.99 11.69
C ARG A 29 14.23 10.69 10.71
N LEU A 30 14.63 10.81 9.44
CA LEU A 30 13.84 11.49 8.41
C LEU A 30 12.57 10.70 8.02
N SER A 31 12.59 9.36 8.17
CA SER A 31 11.45 8.51 7.83
C SER A 31 11.36 7.32 8.77
N CYS A 32 10.15 7.00 9.22
CA CYS A 32 9.90 5.80 10.02
C CYS A 32 9.82 4.51 9.18
N VAL A 33 9.82 4.64 7.86
CA VAL A 33 9.64 3.52 6.93
C VAL A 33 10.82 3.31 5.98
N TYR A 34 11.78 4.22 5.96
CA TYR A 34 12.94 4.14 5.10
C TYR A 34 14.26 4.44 5.88
N PRO A 35 15.38 3.75 5.57
CA PRO A 35 15.59 2.65 4.60
C PRO A 35 14.92 1.32 5.01
N GLY A 36 14.53 1.20 6.24
CA GLY A 36 13.76 0.10 6.78
C GLY A 36 12.76 0.60 7.81
N ILE A 37 11.73 -0.19 8.08
CA ILE A 37 10.70 0.17 9.06
C ILE A 37 11.32 0.27 10.45
N CYS A 38 11.14 1.40 11.10
CA CYS A 38 11.63 1.67 12.45
C CYS A 38 11.03 0.67 13.44
N SER A 39 11.86 0.10 14.33
CA SER A 39 11.40 -0.81 15.37
C SER A 39 10.41 -0.16 16.36
N ASN A 40 10.52 1.15 16.53
CA ASN A 40 9.60 1.92 17.37
C ASN A 40 8.32 2.36 16.65
N LEU A 41 8.20 2.15 15.34
CA LEU A 41 6.94 2.40 14.65
C LEU A 41 5.92 1.32 15.06
N ASN A 42 4.75 1.76 15.52
CA ASN A 42 3.62 0.86 15.70
C ASN A 42 3.10 0.44 14.32
N THR A 43 3.11 -0.85 14.04
CA THR A 43 2.59 -1.43 12.79
C THR A 43 1.35 -2.30 13.01
N ASP A 44 0.74 -2.19 14.20
CA ASP A 44 -0.48 -2.92 14.54
C ASP A 44 -1.71 -2.25 13.91
N HIS A 45 -2.36 -2.95 13.00
CA HIS A 45 -3.57 -2.51 12.30
C HIS A 45 -4.88 -2.88 13.01
N SER A 46 -4.83 -3.47 14.20
CA SER A 46 -6.02 -3.96 14.92
C SER A 46 -7.07 -2.86 15.15
N LYS A 47 -6.61 -1.63 15.47
CA LYS A 47 -7.50 -0.47 15.65
C LYS A 47 -8.20 -0.06 14.36
N LEU A 48 -7.50 -0.15 13.24
CA LEU A 48 -8.08 0.14 11.92
C LEU A 48 -9.11 -0.93 11.52
N ILE A 49 -8.79 -2.21 11.72
CA ILE A 49 -9.71 -3.33 11.49
C ILE A 49 -10.98 -3.14 12.34
N SER A 50 -10.81 -2.79 13.62
CA SER A 50 -11.95 -2.50 14.52
C SER A 50 -12.79 -1.33 14.00
N LEU A 51 -12.15 -0.25 13.50
CA LEU A 51 -12.85 0.89 12.89
C LEU A 51 -13.68 0.44 11.68
N TYR A 52 -13.11 -0.33 10.77
CA TYR A 52 -13.80 -0.83 9.59
C TYR A 52 -15.02 -1.70 9.97
N ARG A 53 -14.85 -2.60 10.93
CA ARG A 53 -15.94 -3.48 11.41
C ARG A 53 -17.07 -2.66 12.04
N LYS A 54 -16.74 -1.67 12.87
CA LYS A 54 -17.73 -0.75 13.46
C LYS A 54 -18.46 0.06 12.40
N ALA A 55 -17.74 0.60 11.43
CA ALA A 55 -18.32 1.38 10.35
C ALA A 55 -19.29 0.54 9.48
N ARG A 56 -18.95 -0.72 9.20
CA ARG A 56 -19.84 -1.64 8.48
C ARG A 56 -21.11 -1.99 9.27
N ALA A 57 -21.06 -1.96 10.58
CA ALA A 57 -22.20 -2.27 11.45
C ALA A 57 -23.20 -1.11 11.57
N ILE A 58 -22.91 0.08 11.05
CA ILE A 58 -23.80 1.23 11.08
C ILE A 58 -25.05 0.96 10.21
N PRO A 59 -26.28 1.09 10.75
CA PRO A 59 -27.49 0.93 9.97
C PRO A 59 -27.50 1.81 8.72
N GLY A 60 -27.87 1.25 7.58
CA GLY A 60 -27.89 1.95 6.28
C GLY A 60 -26.56 1.97 5.52
N VAL A 61 -25.45 1.57 6.12
CA VAL A 61 -24.17 1.37 5.42
C VAL A 61 -24.19 -0.02 4.79
N LYS A 62 -24.16 -0.08 3.46
CA LYS A 62 -24.15 -1.35 2.71
C LYS A 62 -22.73 -1.80 2.34
N LYS A 63 -21.86 -0.85 2.04
CA LYS A 63 -20.48 -1.12 1.59
C LYS A 63 -19.55 0.03 1.96
N ILE A 64 -18.33 -0.34 2.33
CA ILE A 64 -17.23 0.60 2.57
C ILE A 64 -16.07 0.16 1.71
N LEU A 65 -15.57 1.06 0.88
CA LEU A 65 -14.41 0.81 0.02
C LEU A 65 -13.20 1.58 0.51
N ILE A 66 -12.03 1.07 0.17
CA ILE A 66 -10.73 1.73 0.27
C ILE A 66 -10.21 1.84 -1.16
N SER A 67 -10.17 3.05 -1.70
CA SER A 67 -9.86 3.30 -3.11
C SER A 67 -8.73 4.28 -3.34
N SER A 68 -8.35 5.08 -2.34
CA SER A 68 -7.27 6.08 -2.46
C SER A 68 -5.85 5.52 -2.34
N GLY A 69 -5.70 4.25 -2.05
CA GLY A 69 -4.41 3.62 -1.87
C GLY A 69 -4.03 3.37 -0.41
N LEU A 70 -2.95 2.64 -0.22
CA LEU A 70 -2.44 2.27 1.09
C LEU A 70 -0.92 2.05 1.06
N ARG A 71 -0.31 2.04 2.24
CA ARG A 71 1.08 1.65 2.46
C ARG A 71 1.17 0.13 2.48
N TYR A 72 1.43 -0.49 1.33
CA TYR A 72 1.53 -1.95 1.19
C TYR A 72 2.73 -2.53 1.97
N ASP A 73 3.83 -1.77 2.09
CA ASP A 73 5.00 -2.11 2.88
C ASP A 73 4.71 -2.29 4.38
N LEU A 74 3.75 -1.57 4.92
CA LEU A 74 3.23 -1.76 6.28
C LEU A 74 2.15 -2.84 6.33
N ALA A 75 1.31 -2.92 5.30
CA ALA A 75 0.21 -3.88 5.25
C ALA A 75 0.70 -5.34 5.27
N VAL A 76 1.82 -5.65 4.60
CA VAL A 76 2.40 -7.01 4.60
C VAL A 76 2.79 -7.50 5.99
N ARG A 77 3.02 -6.60 6.94
CA ARG A 77 3.29 -6.94 8.34
C ARG A 77 2.03 -7.32 9.13
N SER A 78 0.86 -7.13 8.54
CA SER A 78 -0.43 -7.43 9.17
C SER A 78 -1.30 -8.25 8.20
N PRO A 79 -1.07 -9.57 8.09
CA PRO A 79 -1.87 -10.44 7.23
C PRO A 79 -3.36 -10.36 7.50
N GLU A 80 -3.74 -10.18 8.77
CA GLU A 80 -5.14 -10.01 9.16
C GLU A 80 -5.75 -8.75 8.54
N TYR A 81 -5.00 -7.64 8.49
CA TYR A 81 -5.45 -6.41 7.83
C TYR A 81 -5.65 -6.62 6.33
N VAL A 82 -4.70 -7.27 5.65
CA VAL A 82 -4.82 -7.53 4.21
C VAL A 82 -6.03 -8.43 3.93
N LYS A 83 -6.27 -9.45 4.76
CA LYS A 83 -7.44 -10.31 4.65
C LYS A 83 -8.75 -9.53 4.84
N GLU A 84 -8.84 -8.69 5.87
CA GLU A 84 -10.01 -7.81 6.13
C GLU A 84 -10.28 -6.87 4.94
N LEU A 85 -9.21 -6.20 4.45
CA LEU A 85 -9.27 -5.30 3.31
C LEU A 85 -9.82 -6.00 2.06
N VAL A 86 -9.20 -7.09 1.67
CA VAL A 86 -9.53 -7.86 0.45
C VAL A 86 -10.94 -8.43 0.53
N THR A 87 -11.32 -8.96 1.69
CA THR A 87 -12.62 -9.61 1.87
C THR A 87 -13.77 -8.59 1.84
N HIS A 88 -13.58 -7.40 2.39
CA HIS A 88 -14.70 -6.49 2.66
C HIS A 88 -14.61 -5.12 1.98
N HIS A 89 -13.41 -4.64 1.64
CA HIS A 89 -13.18 -3.22 1.31
C HIS A 89 -12.64 -2.97 -0.09
N VAL A 90 -12.44 -4.01 -0.90
CA VAL A 90 -12.05 -3.90 -2.31
C VAL A 90 -13.27 -4.14 -3.20
N GLY A 91 -13.48 -3.24 -4.14
CA GLY A 91 -14.61 -3.26 -5.07
C GLY A 91 -14.31 -3.93 -6.42
N GLY A 92 -13.26 -4.76 -6.50
CA GLY A 92 -12.76 -5.40 -7.72
C GLY A 92 -11.39 -4.89 -8.11
N LEU A 93 -11.12 -3.60 -7.94
CA LEU A 93 -9.84 -2.97 -8.25
C LEU A 93 -9.26 -2.30 -7.00
N LEU A 94 -7.96 -2.50 -6.74
CA LEU A 94 -7.23 -1.81 -5.68
C LEU A 94 -6.02 -1.10 -6.27
N LYS A 95 -5.95 0.22 -6.10
CA LYS A 95 -4.81 1.04 -6.51
C LYS A 95 -3.67 0.90 -5.53
N ILE A 96 -2.47 0.68 -6.04
CA ILE A 96 -1.23 0.51 -5.28
C ILE A 96 -0.14 1.33 -5.97
N ALA A 97 0.67 2.04 -5.19
CA ALA A 97 1.72 2.92 -5.70
C ALA A 97 3.13 2.37 -5.39
N PRO A 98 3.65 1.38 -6.13
CA PRO A 98 5.07 0.99 -6.04
C PRO A 98 5.99 2.09 -6.56
N GLU A 99 5.53 2.90 -7.49
CA GLU A 99 6.15 4.09 -8.09
C GLU A 99 7.34 3.81 -9.02
N HIS A 100 8.19 2.84 -8.72
CA HIS A 100 9.28 2.37 -9.58
C HIS A 100 9.67 0.93 -9.20
N THR A 101 10.54 0.30 -10.02
CA THR A 101 11.08 -1.04 -9.77
C THR A 101 12.55 -1.00 -9.34
N GLU A 102 13.27 0.03 -9.76
CA GLU A 102 14.71 0.14 -9.54
C GLU A 102 15.02 0.69 -8.14
N THR A 103 15.90 -0.03 -7.43
CA THR A 103 16.28 0.29 -6.04
C THR A 103 16.88 1.69 -5.91
N ASN A 104 17.69 2.13 -6.87
CA ASN A 104 18.30 3.47 -6.85
C ASN A 104 17.24 4.57 -6.90
N THR A 105 16.28 4.46 -7.80
CA THR A 105 15.17 5.41 -7.94
C THR A 105 14.28 5.38 -6.69
N LEU A 106 13.88 4.20 -6.23
CA LEU A 106 13.07 4.04 -5.01
C LEU A 106 13.76 4.59 -3.77
N SER A 107 15.08 4.45 -3.67
CA SER A 107 15.85 5.00 -2.54
C SER A 107 15.79 6.53 -2.49
N LYS A 108 15.83 7.21 -3.64
CA LYS A 108 15.67 8.67 -3.73
C LYS A 108 14.26 9.14 -3.37
N MET A 109 13.27 8.32 -3.64
CA MET A 109 11.88 8.54 -3.21
C MET A 109 11.66 8.19 -1.72
N MET A 110 12.68 7.68 -1.01
CA MET A 110 12.57 7.10 0.33
C MET A 110 11.48 6.00 0.42
N LYS A 111 11.38 5.20 -0.63
CA LYS A 111 10.42 4.09 -0.75
C LYS A 111 11.11 2.74 -0.53
N PRO A 112 10.38 1.73 -0.02
CA PRO A 112 10.90 0.37 0.06
C PRO A 112 11.16 -0.20 -1.35
N GLY A 113 12.06 -1.20 -1.43
CA GLY A 113 12.29 -1.93 -2.67
C GLY A 113 11.04 -2.66 -3.17
N ILE A 114 11.06 -3.07 -4.42
CA ILE A 114 9.93 -3.72 -5.10
C ILE A 114 9.50 -5.04 -4.43
N GLY A 115 10.37 -5.69 -3.66
CA GLY A 115 10.06 -6.94 -2.95
C GLY A 115 8.87 -6.82 -1.99
N ALA A 116 8.67 -5.66 -1.34
CA ALA A 116 7.50 -5.42 -0.50
C ALA A 116 6.19 -5.43 -1.32
N TYR A 117 6.23 -4.94 -2.55
CA TYR A 117 5.11 -5.01 -3.47
C TYR A 117 4.81 -6.45 -3.89
N ASP A 118 5.84 -7.23 -4.22
CA ASP A 118 5.66 -8.63 -4.64
C ASP A 118 5.04 -9.47 -3.50
N GLU A 119 5.49 -9.24 -2.26
CA GLU A 119 4.90 -9.87 -1.07
C GLU A 119 3.42 -9.49 -0.91
N PHE A 120 3.09 -8.21 -1.00
CA PHE A 120 1.71 -7.73 -0.93
C PHE A 120 0.84 -8.33 -2.04
N LYS A 121 1.33 -8.36 -3.28
CA LYS A 121 0.65 -8.96 -4.43
C LYS A 121 0.30 -10.43 -4.18
N ALA A 122 1.25 -11.21 -3.65
CA ALA A 122 1.02 -12.61 -3.31
C ALA A 122 -0.09 -12.77 -2.25
N MET A 123 -0.06 -11.95 -1.19
CA MET A 123 -1.10 -11.96 -0.15
C MET A 123 -2.47 -11.53 -0.70
N PHE A 124 -2.49 -10.50 -1.54
CA PHE A 124 -3.71 -10.01 -2.18
C PHE A 124 -4.40 -11.11 -3.02
N HIS A 125 -3.64 -11.80 -3.86
CA HIS A 125 -4.17 -12.89 -4.67
C HIS A 125 -4.64 -14.07 -3.82
N LYS A 126 -3.87 -14.45 -2.80
CA LYS A 126 -4.26 -15.51 -1.87
C LYS A 126 -5.60 -15.22 -1.21
N TYR A 127 -5.75 -14.04 -0.61
CA TYR A 127 -6.98 -13.69 0.12
C TYR A 127 -8.16 -13.37 -0.82
N SER A 128 -7.92 -12.88 -2.04
CA SER A 128 -8.97 -12.75 -3.05
C SER A 128 -9.55 -14.10 -3.43
N LYS A 129 -8.68 -15.10 -3.63
CA LYS A 129 -9.11 -16.49 -3.91
C LYS A 129 -9.87 -17.10 -2.73
N GLU A 130 -9.36 -16.93 -1.50
CA GLU A 130 -10.05 -17.40 -0.29
C GLU A 130 -11.43 -16.75 -0.11
N ALA A 131 -11.58 -15.48 -0.48
CA ALA A 131 -12.85 -14.75 -0.43
C ALA A 131 -13.79 -15.05 -1.61
N GLY A 132 -13.37 -15.86 -2.58
CA GLY A 132 -14.13 -16.16 -3.80
C GLY A 132 -14.37 -14.94 -4.68
N LYS A 133 -13.44 -13.97 -4.68
CA LYS A 133 -13.56 -12.71 -5.41
C LYS A 133 -12.54 -12.60 -6.52
N GLU A 134 -12.99 -12.16 -7.68
CA GLU A 134 -12.14 -11.75 -8.78
C GLU A 134 -11.75 -10.28 -8.58
N GLN A 135 -10.49 -10.04 -8.22
CA GLN A 135 -9.97 -8.72 -7.89
C GLN A 135 -8.58 -8.52 -8.48
N TYR A 136 -8.26 -7.27 -8.81
CA TYR A 136 -7.02 -6.91 -9.49
C TYR A 136 -6.34 -5.73 -8.81
N LEU A 137 -4.99 -5.75 -8.82
CA LEU A 137 -4.17 -4.62 -8.43
C LEU A 137 -3.96 -3.71 -9.64
N ILE A 138 -4.08 -2.41 -9.44
CA ILE A 138 -3.76 -1.37 -10.40
C ILE A 138 -2.48 -0.68 -9.92
N PRO A 139 -1.30 -1.04 -10.42
CA PRO A 139 -0.05 -0.41 -10.01
C PRO A 139 0.07 0.98 -10.62
N TYR A 140 0.56 1.91 -9.81
CA TYR A 140 0.86 3.28 -10.20
C TYR A 140 2.37 3.49 -10.21
N PHE A 141 2.89 4.07 -11.29
CA PHE A 141 4.30 4.32 -11.48
C PHE A 141 4.58 5.79 -11.79
N ILE A 142 5.81 6.24 -11.45
CA ILE A 142 6.32 7.56 -11.78
C ILE A 142 7.42 7.40 -12.81
N ALA A 143 7.27 8.08 -13.95
CA ALA A 143 8.29 8.15 -14.98
C ALA A 143 9.18 9.39 -14.79
N ALA A 144 10.44 9.28 -15.20
CA ALA A 144 11.40 10.38 -15.21
C ALA A 144 11.62 11.08 -13.85
N HIS A 145 11.48 10.34 -12.74
CA HIS A 145 11.84 10.88 -11.43
C HIS A 145 13.34 11.28 -11.40
N PRO A 146 13.73 12.39 -10.75
CA PRO A 146 15.13 12.78 -10.63
C PRO A 146 16.03 11.64 -10.16
N GLY A 147 17.07 11.36 -10.95
CA GLY A 147 17.98 10.24 -10.74
C GLY A 147 17.56 8.91 -11.36
N THR A 148 16.48 8.89 -12.15
CA THR A 148 16.13 7.79 -13.04
C THR A 148 16.98 7.91 -14.32
N THR A 149 17.57 6.81 -14.78
CA THR A 149 18.27 6.70 -16.04
C THR A 149 17.36 6.10 -17.12
N ASP A 150 17.76 6.21 -18.39
CA ASP A 150 17.05 5.55 -19.49
C ASP A 150 17.02 4.03 -19.30
N GLU A 151 18.10 3.44 -18.79
CA GLU A 151 18.17 2.02 -18.44
C GLU A 151 17.16 1.64 -17.36
N ASP A 152 17.01 2.45 -16.32
CA ASP A 152 15.98 2.24 -15.28
C ASP A 152 14.57 2.24 -15.87
N MET A 153 14.31 3.10 -16.87
CA MET A 153 13.01 3.15 -17.55
C MET A 153 12.78 1.93 -18.45
N VAL A 154 13.82 1.43 -19.11
CA VAL A 154 13.74 0.18 -19.89
C VAL A 154 13.47 -1.00 -18.95
N ASN A 155 14.17 -1.08 -17.83
CA ASN A 155 13.97 -2.12 -16.82
C ASN A 155 12.54 -2.10 -16.26
N LEU A 156 12.00 -0.92 -15.98
CA LEU A 156 10.60 -0.76 -15.57
C LEU A 156 9.65 -1.29 -16.67
N ALA A 157 9.86 -0.94 -17.90
CA ALA A 157 9.02 -1.41 -19.02
C ALA A 157 9.08 -2.94 -19.18
N LEU A 158 10.26 -3.54 -19.05
CA LEU A 158 10.45 -4.99 -19.09
C LEU A 158 9.75 -5.68 -17.90
N TRP A 159 9.84 -5.10 -16.73
CA TRP A 159 9.15 -5.61 -15.53
C TRP A 159 7.63 -5.58 -15.71
N LEU A 160 7.08 -4.50 -16.25
CA LEU A 160 5.65 -4.38 -16.55
C LEU A 160 5.20 -5.45 -17.53
N LYS A 161 5.94 -5.63 -18.62
CA LYS A 161 5.67 -6.66 -19.63
C LYS A 161 5.72 -8.07 -19.02
N LYS A 162 6.74 -8.35 -18.19
CA LYS A 162 6.89 -9.65 -17.51
C LYS A 162 5.72 -9.96 -16.55
N ASN A 163 5.15 -8.93 -15.92
CA ASN A 163 4.06 -9.07 -14.97
C ASN A 163 2.67 -8.89 -15.61
N ASP A 164 2.60 -8.79 -16.94
CA ASP A 164 1.37 -8.60 -17.71
C ASP A 164 0.54 -7.38 -17.28
N PHE A 165 1.22 -6.32 -16.86
CA PHE A 165 0.57 -5.07 -16.53
C PHE A 165 0.42 -4.16 -17.77
N LYS A 166 -0.83 -3.76 -18.01
CA LYS A 166 -1.13 -2.58 -18.84
C LYS A 166 -1.21 -1.37 -17.92
N LEU A 167 -0.36 -0.38 -18.16
CA LEU A 167 -0.38 0.84 -17.35
C LEU A 167 -1.57 1.70 -17.76
N ASP A 168 -2.50 1.89 -16.82
CA ASP A 168 -3.59 2.85 -16.96
C ASP A 168 -3.19 4.24 -16.44
N GLN A 169 -2.21 4.29 -15.53
CA GLN A 169 -1.79 5.52 -14.88
C GLN A 169 -0.26 5.54 -14.70
N VAL A 170 0.39 6.44 -15.43
CA VAL A 170 1.79 6.84 -15.25
C VAL A 170 1.81 8.34 -15.07
N GLN A 171 2.48 8.80 -14.02
CA GLN A 171 2.74 10.22 -13.83
C GLN A 171 4.19 10.52 -14.24
N THR A 172 4.40 11.58 -15.01
CA THR A 172 5.72 12.18 -15.17
C THR A 172 6.01 13.08 -13.98
N PHE A 173 7.26 13.06 -13.54
CA PHE A 173 7.73 13.94 -12.47
C PHE A 173 7.86 15.36 -12.99
#